data_617e1428e9ea2c623d6b14a6e922f4d5
#
_entry.id   617e1428e9ea2c623d6b14a6e922f4d5
#
_cell.length_a   1.000
_cell.length_b   1.000
_cell.length_c   1.000
_cell.angle_alpha   90.00
_cell.angle_beta   90.00
_cell.angle_gamma   90.00
#
_symmetry.space_group_name_H-M   'P 1'
#
loop_
_entity.id
_entity.type
_entity.pdbx_description
1 polymer ?
#
loop_
_entity_poly.entity_id
_entity_poly.type
_entity_poly.pdbx_seq_one_letter_code
_entity_poly.pdbx_strand_id
1 'polypeptide(L)'
;LLIVDEAHHGTGNHAYAQVGNMYRKACEGHAAPKILGATASPGTTESSILEVVKNYDFDYLEVSRKEDTMLQPYAVEMNTIPHRLPLPEELRLLMRPLQDHFDLEAKHLQDMGFLSPTAYISGKMINEAQRRASQAIQKRDVRGYDAARRIGDLRRLHILLDLIQTQGLKAAVSFLDRAEEDGRSGERTTNRFVAKPAVHQFRIATKDIQEFHP
;
A
#
# COMPACT_ATOMS: atom_id res chain seq x y z
N LEU A 1 32.66 10.49 6.24
CA LEU A 1 31.48 10.23 7.03
C LEU A 1 30.22 10.47 6.18
N LEU A 2 29.34 9.48 6.07
CA LEU A 2 28.02 9.60 5.50
C LEU A 2 26.99 9.47 6.63
N ILE A 3 26.08 10.42 6.76
CA ILE A 3 24.96 10.37 7.71
C ILE A 3 23.67 10.22 6.92
N VAL A 4 22.88 9.20 7.24
CA VAL A 4 21.64 8.85 6.53
C VAL A 4 20.49 8.88 7.55
N ASP A 5 19.62 9.87 7.42
CA ASP A 5 18.35 9.91 8.13
C ASP A 5 17.33 9.04 7.37
N GLU A 6 16.36 8.46 8.09
CA GLU A 6 15.39 7.50 7.54
C GLU A 6 16.07 6.33 6.80
N ALA A 7 17.12 5.78 7.42
CA ALA A 7 17.97 4.74 6.82
C ALA A 7 17.22 3.49 6.35
N HIS A 8 15.97 3.27 6.81
CA HIS A 8 15.10 2.19 6.34
C HIS A 8 14.76 2.25 4.84
N HIS A 9 14.93 3.42 4.20
CA HIS A 9 14.81 3.54 2.74
C HIS A 9 15.99 2.91 1.99
N GLY A 10 17.04 2.46 2.69
CA GLY A 10 18.21 1.80 2.10
C GLY A 10 17.94 0.36 1.65
N THR A 11 16.79 0.06 1.06
CA THR A 11 16.39 -1.27 0.59
C THR A 11 16.20 -1.32 -0.93
N GLY A 12 16.37 -2.50 -1.51
CA GLY A 12 16.18 -2.72 -2.95
C GLY A 12 16.98 -1.77 -3.84
N ASN A 13 16.33 -1.19 -4.83
CA ASN A 13 16.91 -0.22 -5.76
C ASN A 13 16.64 1.25 -5.37
N HIS A 14 16.28 1.52 -4.12
CA HIS A 14 16.03 2.88 -3.68
C HIS A 14 17.28 3.75 -3.81
N ALA A 15 17.11 5.05 -4.07
CA ALA A 15 18.22 6.00 -4.23
C ALA A 15 19.18 6.01 -3.01
N TYR A 16 18.65 5.82 -1.81
CA TYR A 16 19.43 5.76 -0.57
C TYR A 16 20.40 4.57 -0.55
N ALA A 17 19.97 3.38 -0.98
CA ALA A 17 20.84 2.21 -1.11
C ALA A 17 21.95 2.46 -2.16
N GLN A 18 21.62 3.16 -3.25
CA GLN A 18 22.59 3.52 -4.29
C GLN A 18 23.65 4.50 -3.75
N VAL A 19 23.24 5.53 -2.99
CA VAL A 19 24.16 6.49 -2.36
C VAL A 19 25.12 5.77 -1.40
N GLY A 20 24.64 4.84 -0.56
CA GLY A 20 25.49 4.04 0.31
C GLY A 20 26.55 3.24 -0.47
N ASN A 21 26.13 2.59 -1.57
CA ASN A 21 27.04 1.86 -2.45
C ASN A 21 28.08 2.75 -3.12
N MET A 22 27.66 3.93 -3.63
CA MET A 22 28.57 4.89 -4.25
C MET A 22 29.60 5.43 -3.25
N TYR A 23 29.17 5.74 -2.03
CA TYR A 23 30.06 6.22 -0.99
C TYR A 23 31.11 5.17 -0.60
N ARG A 24 30.73 3.90 -0.42
CA ARG A 24 31.67 2.81 -0.14
C ARG A 24 32.71 2.65 -1.27
N LYS A 25 32.26 2.65 -2.53
CA LYS A 25 33.17 2.59 -3.68
C LYS A 25 34.12 3.78 -3.74
N ALA A 26 33.64 4.98 -3.44
CA ALA A 26 34.48 6.16 -3.40
C ALA A 26 35.56 6.15 -2.28
N CYS A 27 35.35 5.33 -1.24
CA CYS A 27 36.29 5.13 -0.15
C CYS A 27 37.29 3.98 -0.43
N GLU A 28 37.13 3.20 -1.51
CA GLU A 28 38.06 2.13 -1.86
C GLU A 28 39.47 2.68 -2.07
N GLY A 29 40.45 2.07 -1.37
CA GLY A 29 41.84 2.52 -1.39
C GLY A 29 42.17 3.73 -0.48
N HIS A 30 41.21 4.22 0.29
CA HIS A 30 41.35 5.32 1.25
C HIS A 30 41.03 4.84 2.70
N ALA A 31 40.71 5.78 3.59
CA ALA A 31 40.24 5.43 4.94
C ALA A 31 38.90 4.65 4.86
N ALA A 32 38.72 3.72 5.80
CA ALA A 32 37.48 2.92 5.88
C ALA A 32 36.23 3.82 5.90
N PRO A 33 35.19 3.50 5.12
CA PRO A 33 33.97 4.27 5.09
C PRO A 33 33.32 4.31 6.48
N LYS A 34 32.84 5.49 6.91
CA LYS A 34 32.06 5.64 8.13
C LYS A 34 30.66 6.06 7.76
N ILE A 35 29.69 5.22 8.07
CA ILE A 35 28.28 5.47 7.78
C ILE A 35 27.51 5.43 9.10
N LEU A 36 26.72 6.46 9.37
CA LEU A 36 25.76 6.51 10.46
C LEU A 36 24.36 6.54 9.86
N GLY A 37 23.55 5.55 10.16
CA GLY A 37 22.12 5.49 9.79
C GLY A 37 21.25 5.69 11.01
N ALA A 38 20.21 6.51 10.89
CA ALA A 38 19.17 6.67 11.90
C ALA A 38 17.80 6.45 11.29
N THR A 39 16.86 5.85 12.04
CA THR A 39 15.47 5.72 11.65
C THR A 39 14.57 5.43 12.85
N ALA A 40 13.38 6.02 12.87
CA ALA A 40 12.34 5.71 13.85
C ALA A 40 11.53 4.44 13.48
N SER A 41 11.61 3.98 12.23
CA SER A 41 10.82 2.86 11.71
C SER A 41 11.68 1.90 10.87
N PRO A 42 12.55 1.10 11.50
CA PRO A 42 13.54 0.28 10.78
C PRO A 42 12.94 -0.86 9.95
N GLY A 43 11.67 -1.17 10.14
CA GLY A 43 10.96 -2.24 9.46
C GLY A 43 10.20 -3.14 10.44
N THR A 44 9.29 -3.96 9.93
CA THR A 44 8.43 -4.86 10.72
C THR A 44 8.99 -6.29 10.81
N THR A 45 10.01 -6.62 10.04
CA THR A 45 10.62 -7.96 9.99
C THR A 45 12.13 -7.86 10.13
N GLU A 46 12.71 -8.88 10.75
CA GLU A 46 14.17 -8.99 10.89
C GLU A 46 14.87 -8.97 9.52
N SER A 47 14.27 -9.61 8.52
CA SER A 47 14.84 -9.64 7.16
C SER A 47 14.93 -8.23 6.52
N SER A 48 13.97 -7.34 6.77
CA SER A 48 14.02 -5.97 6.25
C SER A 48 15.11 -5.14 6.94
N ILE A 49 15.32 -5.35 8.23
CA ILE A 49 16.38 -4.68 9.00
C ILE A 49 17.75 -5.17 8.52
N LEU A 50 17.93 -6.47 8.37
CA LEU A 50 19.16 -7.08 7.87
C LEU A 50 19.49 -6.64 6.45
N GLU A 51 18.50 -6.40 5.60
CA GLU A 51 18.72 -5.85 4.25
C GLU A 51 19.32 -4.45 4.31
N VAL A 52 18.80 -3.57 5.18
CA VAL A 52 19.36 -2.23 5.39
C VAL A 52 20.79 -2.29 5.92
N VAL A 53 21.03 -3.11 6.95
CA VAL A 53 22.37 -3.34 7.52
C VAL A 53 23.35 -3.77 6.43
N LYS A 54 22.97 -4.73 5.59
CA LYS A 54 23.81 -5.24 4.50
C LYS A 54 24.06 -4.17 3.42
N ASN A 55 23.05 -3.39 3.05
CA ASN A 55 23.15 -2.41 1.97
C ASN A 55 24.06 -1.24 2.34
N TYR A 56 24.10 -0.85 3.61
CA TYR A 56 25.04 0.17 4.10
C TYR A 56 26.33 -0.39 4.66
N ASP A 57 26.41 -1.72 4.87
CA ASP A 57 27.56 -2.39 5.50
C ASP A 57 27.81 -1.85 6.93
N PHE A 58 26.74 -1.80 7.72
CA PHE A 58 26.83 -1.37 9.12
C PHE A 58 27.50 -2.46 9.97
N ASP A 59 28.51 -2.08 10.75
CA ASP A 59 29.20 -2.97 11.69
C ASP A 59 28.43 -3.13 13.01
N TYR A 60 27.56 -2.19 13.34
CA TYR A 60 26.85 -2.13 14.60
C TYR A 60 25.40 -1.66 14.43
N LEU A 61 24.50 -2.27 15.19
CA LEU A 61 23.09 -1.93 15.22
C LEU A 61 22.65 -1.66 16.66
N GLU A 62 22.19 -0.45 16.93
CA GLU A 62 21.54 -0.07 18.18
C GLU A 62 20.03 0.00 17.99
N VAL A 63 19.27 -0.61 18.89
CA VAL A 63 17.81 -0.61 18.87
C VAL A 63 17.28 -0.09 20.21
N SER A 64 16.71 1.11 20.18
CA SER A 64 16.06 1.69 21.35
C SER A 64 14.59 1.27 21.43
N ARG A 65 14.08 0.92 22.59
CA ARG A 65 12.70 0.55 22.87
C ARG A 65 12.07 1.57 23.80
N LYS A 66 10.73 1.68 23.74
CA LYS A 66 9.97 2.58 24.65
C LYS A 66 10.24 2.30 26.14
N GLU A 67 10.56 1.04 26.45
CA GLU A 67 10.82 0.56 27.82
C GLU A 67 12.24 0.89 28.31
N ASP A 68 13.11 1.38 27.43
CA ASP A 68 14.48 1.73 27.82
C ASP A 68 14.47 2.87 28.84
N THR A 69 15.12 2.63 29.98
CA THR A 69 15.16 3.57 31.12
C THR A 69 15.69 4.95 30.74
N MET A 70 16.58 5.02 29.76
CA MET A 70 17.10 6.30 29.24
C MET A 70 16.07 7.09 28.45
N LEU A 71 15.06 6.44 27.86
CA LEU A 71 14.01 7.08 27.07
C LEU A 71 12.76 7.41 27.88
N GLN A 72 12.55 6.74 29.01
CA GLN A 72 11.36 6.96 29.86
C GLN A 72 11.13 8.44 30.27
N PRO A 73 12.16 9.25 30.62
CA PRO A 73 11.95 10.66 30.95
C PRO A 73 11.43 11.51 29.76
N TYR A 74 11.63 11.03 28.54
CA TYR A 74 11.23 11.70 27.30
C TYR A 74 9.98 11.07 26.67
N ALA A 75 9.51 9.94 27.21
CA ALA A 75 8.31 9.27 26.74
C ALA A 75 7.07 10.09 27.10
N VAL A 76 6.31 10.50 26.08
CA VAL A 76 5.01 11.15 26.28
C VAL A 76 3.95 10.07 26.39
N GLU A 77 3.18 10.10 27.48
CA GLU A 77 2.02 9.23 27.64
C GLU A 77 0.97 9.65 26.60
N MET A 78 0.64 8.74 25.68
CA MET A 78 -0.33 8.98 24.64
C MET A 78 -1.68 8.36 25.02
N ASN A 79 -2.65 9.21 25.33
CA ASN A 79 -4.03 8.77 25.55
C ASN A 79 -4.84 8.91 24.26
N THR A 80 -5.27 7.80 23.68
CA THR A 80 -6.01 7.78 22.42
C THR A 80 -7.50 7.65 22.70
N ILE A 81 -8.27 8.67 22.34
CA ILE A 81 -9.73 8.67 22.44
C ILE A 81 -10.30 8.46 21.04
N PRO A 82 -10.86 7.27 20.72
CA PRO A 82 -11.43 7.01 19.40
C PRO A 82 -12.80 7.70 19.25
N HIS A 83 -12.93 8.60 18.31
CA HIS A 83 -14.20 9.18 17.88
C HIS A 83 -14.75 8.43 16.67
N ARG A 84 -15.92 7.80 16.84
CA ARG A 84 -16.62 7.12 15.73
C ARG A 84 -17.64 8.08 15.11
N LEU A 85 -17.40 8.49 13.88
CA LEU A 85 -18.33 9.32 13.12
C LEU A 85 -19.09 8.43 12.12
N PRO A 86 -20.43 8.53 12.05
CA PRO A 86 -21.19 7.83 11.03
C PRO A 86 -20.91 8.48 9.66
N LEU A 87 -20.84 7.67 8.62
CA LEU A 87 -20.73 8.17 7.25
C LEU A 87 -22.06 8.86 6.87
N PRO A 88 -22.03 10.06 6.26
CA PRO A 88 -23.24 10.71 5.74
C PRO A 88 -24.02 9.81 4.78
N GLU A 89 -25.36 9.91 4.80
CA GLU A 89 -26.22 9.05 3.99
C GLU A 89 -25.96 9.21 2.49
N GLU A 90 -25.75 10.43 2.04
CA GLU A 90 -25.44 10.75 0.65
C GLU A 90 -24.18 10.04 0.18
N LEU A 91 -23.17 9.99 1.05
CA LEU A 91 -21.90 9.31 0.75
C LEU A 91 -22.08 7.80 0.71
N ARG A 92 -22.89 7.24 1.62
CA ARG A 92 -23.24 5.81 1.61
C ARG A 92 -23.96 5.41 0.32
N LEU A 93 -24.91 6.23 -0.14
CA LEU A 93 -25.63 5.98 -1.39
C LEU A 93 -24.70 6.01 -2.61
N LEU A 94 -23.76 6.97 -2.65
CA LEU A 94 -22.74 7.04 -3.71
C LEU A 94 -21.81 5.83 -3.72
N MET A 95 -21.45 5.31 -2.55
CA MET A 95 -20.54 4.19 -2.41
C MET A 95 -21.21 2.84 -2.70
N ARG A 96 -22.51 2.74 -2.55
CA ARG A 96 -23.26 1.47 -2.63
C ARG A 96 -22.96 0.66 -3.90
N PRO A 97 -23.03 1.22 -5.12
CA PRO A 97 -22.71 0.45 -6.32
C PRO A 97 -21.28 -0.11 -6.35
N LEU A 98 -20.32 0.66 -5.80
CA LEU A 98 -18.93 0.22 -5.68
C LEU A 98 -18.79 -0.91 -4.68
N GLN A 99 -19.49 -0.80 -3.53
CA GLN A 99 -19.48 -1.83 -2.48
C GLN A 99 -20.12 -3.12 -2.98
N ASP A 100 -21.30 -3.04 -3.63
CA ASP A 100 -21.99 -4.20 -4.21
C ASP A 100 -21.08 -4.92 -5.22
N HIS A 101 -20.34 -4.15 -6.04
CA HIS A 101 -19.40 -4.74 -7.00
C HIS A 101 -18.16 -5.34 -6.32
N PHE A 102 -17.65 -4.71 -5.26
CA PHE A 102 -16.57 -5.24 -4.45
C PHE A 102 -16.94 -6.59 -3.84
N ASP A 103 -18.14 -6.67 -3.24
CA ASP A 103 -18.65 -7.87 -2.59
C ASP A 103 -18.86 -9.01 -3.61
N LEU A 104 -19.34 -8.68 -4.82
CA LEU A 104 -19.48 -9.64 -5.91
C LEU A 104 -18.14 -10.22 -6.35
N GLU A 105 -17.13 -9.38 -6.59
CA GLU A 105 -15.79 -9.85 -6.99
C GLU A 105 -15.13 -10.65 -5.87
N ALA A 106 -15.33 -10.22 -4.61
CA ALA A 106 -14.83 -10.94 -3.44
C ALA A 106 -15.44 -12.34 -3.35
N LYS A 107 -16.76 -12.45 -3.52
CA LYS A 107 -17.47 -13.73 -3.52
C LYS A 107 -16.97 -14.66 -4.62
N HIS A 108 -16.79 -14.16 -5.84
CA HIS A 108 -16.22 -14.96 -6.93
C HIS A 108 -14.84 -15.52 -6.57
N LEU A 109 -13.97 -14.69 -5.96
CA LEU A 109 -12.64 -15.13 -5.54
C LEU A 109 -12.69 -16.14 -4.38
N GLN A 110 -13.67 -16.03 -3.49
CA GLN A 110 -13.93 -17.01 -2.43
C GLN A 110 -14.39 -18.34 -3.03
N ASP A 111 -15.35 -18.32 -3.95
CA ASP A 111 -15.87 -19.50 -4.64
C ASP A 111 -14.77 -20.22 -5.46
N MET A 112 -13.83 -19.46 -6.01
CA MET A 112 -12.65 -19.99 -6.71
C MET A 112 -11.56 -20.52 -5.76
N GLY A 113 -11.66 -20.26 -4.44
CA GLY A 113 -10.68 -20.68 -3.41
C GLY A 113 -9.43 -19.79 -3.31
N PHE A 114 -9.41 -18.61 -3.94
CA PHE A 114 -8.28 -17.68 -3.87
C PHE A 114 -8.37 -16.71 -2.70
N LEU A 115 -9.57 -16.39 -2.23
CA LEU A 115 -9.81 -15.53 -1.08
C LEU A 115 -10.48 -16.33 0.04
N SER A 116 -10.06 -16.13 1.29
CA SER A 116 -10.69 -16.78 2.43
C SER A 116 -12.06 -16.17 2.69
N PRO A 117 -13.11 -16.97 3.03
CA PRO A 117 -14.43 -16.45 3.37
C PRO A 117 -14.34 -15.64 4.67
N THR A 118 -14.74 -14.38 4.60
CA THR A 118 -14.77 -13.46 5.74
C THR A 118 -15.70 -12.29 5.44
N ALA A 119 -16.26 -11.69 6.49
CA ALA A 119 -17.10 -10.51 6.37
C ALA A 119 -16.30 -9.22 6.12
N TYR A 120 -15.00 -9.21 6.45
CA TYR A 120 -14.12 -8.06 6.22
C TYR A 120 -12.89 -8.48 5.43
N ILE A 121 -12.63 -7.79 4.34
CA ILE A 121 -11.50 -8.04 3.44
C ILE A 121 -10.51 -6.90 3.58
N SER A 122 -9.33 -7.21 4.09
CA SER A 122 -8.23 -6.26 4.23
C SER A 122 -7.29 -6.29 3.01
N GLY A 123 -6.50 -5.23 2.83
CA GLY A 123 -5.45 -5.19 1.80
C GLY A 123 -4.44 -6.34 1.92
N LYS A 124 -4.15 -6.80 3.16
CA LYS A 124 -3.30 -7.97 3.40
C LYS A 124 -3.89 -9.24 2.79
N MET A 125 -5.19 -9.44 2.91
CA MET A 125 -5.88 -10.61 2.33
C MET A 125 -5.89 -10.55 0.80
N ILE A 126 -6.04 -9.36 0.21
CA ILE A 126 -5.96 -9.14 -1.24
C ILE A 126 -4.54 -9.47 -1.74
N ASN A 127 -3.49 -9.09 -1.01
CA ASN A 127 -2.10 -9.44 -1.33
C ASN A 127 -1.86 -10.95 -1.24
N GLU A 128 -2.42 -11.61 -0.23
CA GLU A 128 -2.35 -13.07 -0.09
C GLU A 128 -3.05 -13.78 -1.26
N ALA A 129 -4.25 -13.31 -1.64
CA ALA A 129 -4.97 -13.83 -2.80
C ALA A 129 -4.16 -13.67 -4.09
N GLN A 130 -3.48 -12.54 -4.28
CA GLN A 130 -2.58 -12.31 -5.42
C GLN A 130 -1.43 -13.32 -5.44
N ARG A 131 -0.83 -13.60 -4.30
CA ARG A 131 0.24 -14.60 -4.19
C ARG A 131 -0.26 -15.98 -4.59
N ARG A 132 -1.45 -16.40 -4.12
CA ARG A 132 -2.09 -17.66 -4.50
C ARG A 132 -2.38 -17.75 -6.01
N ALA A 133 -2.89 -16.67 -6.60
CA ALA A 133 -3.15 -16.61 -8.04
C ALA A 133 -1.84 -16.74 -8.85
N SER A 134 -0.78 -16.06 -8.44
CA SER A 134 0.54 -16.18 -9.08
C SER A 134 1.10 -17.60 -9.00
N GLN A 135 0.96 -18.26 -7.85
CA GLN A 135 1.38 -19.67 -7.69
C GLN A 135 0.56 -20.62 -8.58
N ALA A 136 -0.77 -20.37 -8.73
CA ALA A 136 -1.61 -21.15 -9.62
C ALA A 136 -1.18 -21.01 -11.09
N ILE A 137 -0.86 -19.78 -11.52
CA ILE A 137 -0.35 -19.50 -12.87
C ILE A 137 0.97 -20.25 -13.12
N GLN A 138 1.89 -20.23 -12.15
CA GLN A 138 3.15 -20.98 -12.26
C GLN A 138 2.94 -22.49 -12.40
N LYS A 139 1.90 -23.03 -11.75
CA LYS A 139 1.45 -24.43 -11.87
C LYS A 139 0.62 -24.72 -13.13
N ARG A 140 0.47 -23.74 -14.03
CA ARG A 140 -0.36 -23.80 -15.25
C ARG A 140 -1.87 -24.01 -14.97
N ASP A 141 -2.36 -23.61 -13.80
CA ASP A 141 -3.79 -23.60 -13.50
C ASP A 141 -4.43 -22.38 -14.18
N VAL A 142 -5.27 -22.62 -15.16
CA VAL A 142 -5.94 -21.57 -15.96
C VAL A 142 -6.78 -20.63 -15.09
N ARG A 143 -7.33 -21.12 -13.97
CA ARG A 143 -8.12 -20.31 -13.03
C ARG A 143 -7.29 -19.17 -12.41
N GLY A 144 -5.95 -19.35 -12.31
CA GLY A 144 -5.05 -18.33 -11.80
C GLY A 144 -5.08 -17.03 -12.58
N TYR A 145 -5.26 -17.07 -13.90
CA TYR A 145 -5.34 -15.86 -14.74
C TYR A 145 -6.63 -15.06 -14.49
N ASP A 146 -7.77 -15.75 -14.38
CA ASP A 146 -9.04 -15.07 -14.06
C ASP A 146 -9.01 -14.52 -12.64
N ALA A 147 -8.50 -15.29 -11.68
CA ALA A 147 -8.30 -14.83 -10.31
C ALA A 147 -7.40 -13.59 -10.25
N ALA A 148 -6.25 -13.58 -10.91
CA ALA A 148 -5.34 -12.43 -10.93
C ALA A 148 -6.01 -11.16 -11.49
N ARG A 149 -6.82 -11.32 -12.54
CA ARG A 149 -7.61 -10.24 -13.14
C ARG A 149 -8.62 -9.66 -12.14
N ARG A 150 -9.41 -10.52 -11.48
CA ARG A 150 -10.41 -10.12 -10.48
C ARG A 150 -9.77 -9.49 -9.24
N ILE A 151 -8.65 -10.01 -8.79
CA ILE A 151 -7.88 -9.45 -7.67
C ILE A 151 -7.39 -8.04 -7.99
N GLY A 152 -6.96 -7.79 -9.22
CA GLY A 152 -6.59 -6.45 -9.68
C GLY A 152 -7.76 -5.46 -9.59
N ASP A 153 -8.95 -5.89 -10.01
CA ASP A 153 -10.16 -5.08 -9.92
C ASP A 153 -10.60 -4.88 -8.46
N LEU A 154 -10.59 -5.96 -7.64
CA LEU A 154 -10.91 -5.90 -6.21
C LEU A 154 -9.98 -4.93 -5.45
N ARG A 155 -8.69 -4.95 -5.77
CA ARG A 155 -7.71 -4.03 -5.17
C ARG A 155 -8.01 -2.58 -5.50
N ARG A 156 -8.34 -2.26 -6.74
CA ARG A 156 -8.69 -0.90 -7.15
C ARG A 156 -9.99 -0.43 -6.48
N LEU A 157 -10.98 -1.31 -6.36
CA LEU A 157 -12.22 -1.02 -5.63
C LEU A 157 -11.94 -0.78 -4.14
N HIS A 158 -11.08 -1.60 -3.52
CA HIS A 158 -10.68 -1.41 -2.11
C HIS A 158 -10.03 -0.04 -1.90
N ILE A 159 -9.08 0.33 -2.75
CA ILE A 159 -8.42 1.64 -2.70
C ILE A 159 -9.44 2.77 -2.90
N LEU A 160 -10.34 2.65 -3.88
CA LEU A 160 -11.34 3.66 -4.15
C LEU A 160 -12.31 3.87 -2.98
N LEU A 161 -12.81 2.79 -2.39
CA LEU A 161 -13.67 2.83 -1.20
C LEU A 161 -12.95 3.41 0.02
N ASP A 162 -11.70 3.04 0.22
CA ASP A 162 -10.86 3.57 1.30
C ASP A 162 -10.60 5.07 1.13
N LEU A 163 -10.28 5.52 -0.07
CA LEU A 163 -10.09 6.95 -0.38
C LEU A 163 -11.35 7.76 -0.08
N ILE A 164 -12.54 7.27 -0.45
CA ILE A 164 -13.79 7.96 -0.16
C ILE A 164 -13.99 8.13 1.34
N GLN A 165 -13.71 7.08 2.12
CA GLN A 165 -13.94 7.06 3.57
C GLN A 165 -12.90 7.85 4.36
N THR A 166 -11.63 7.86 3.91
CA THR A 166 -10.51 8.43 4.67
C THR A 166 -10.06 9.80 4.18
N GLN A 167 -10.22 10.08 2.89
CA GLN A 167 -9.71 11.31 2.25
C GLN A 167 -10.78 12.11 1.48
N GLY A 168 -11.99 11.56 1.37
CA GLY A 168 -13.12 12.22 0.73
C GLY A 168 -13.20 12.02 -0.80
N LEU A 169 -14.26 12.59 -1.39
CA LEU A 169 -14.60 12.38 -2.81
C LEU A 169 -13.55 12.91 -3.78
N LYS A 170 -12.90 14.03 -3.46
CA LYS A 170 -11.88 14.64 -4.34
C LYS A 170 -10.69 13.70 -4.57
N ALA A 171 -10.24 13.01 -3.53
CA ALA A 171 -9.16 12.03 -3.64
C ALA A 171 -9.58 10.83 -4.50
N ALA A 172 -10.81 10.35 -4.32
CA ALA A 172 -11.39 9.26 -5.10
C ALA A 172 -11.54 9.63 -6.59
N VAL A 173 -12.03 10.84 -6.89
CA VAL A 173 -12.14 11.35 -8.27
C VAL A 173 -10.76 11.47 -8.91
N SER A 174 -9.78 12.04 -8.20
CA SER A 174 -8.39 12.16 -8.69
C SER A 174 -7.75 10.81 -8.96
N PHE A 175 -8.09 9.78 -8.17
CA PHE A 175 -7.65 8.41 -8.43
C PHE A 175 -8.23 7.87 -9.74
N LEU A 176 -9.52 8.12 -10.00
CA LEU A 176 -10.17 7.70 -11.25
C LEU A 176 -9.66 8.47 -12.46
N ASP A 177 -9.35 9.78 -12.32
CA ASP A 177 -8.78 10.59 -13.40
C ASP A 177 -7.43 10.03 -13.85
N ARG A 178 -6.54 9.71 -12.91
CA ARG A 178 -5.27 9.04 -13.22
C ARG A 178 -5.47 7.68 -13.86
N ALA A 179 -6.41 6.90 -13.34
CA ALA A 179 -6.72 5.59 -13.91
C ALA A 179 -7.23 5.71 -15.36
N GLU A 180 -8.01 6.73 -15.71
CA GLU A 180 -8.41 6.99 -17.10
C GLU A 180 -7.24 7.40 -17.99
N GLU A 181 -6.34 8.22 -17.48
CA GLU A 181 -5.15 8.64 -18.21
C GLU A 181 -4.22 7.46 -18.50
N ASP A 182 -3.97 6.61 -17.51
CA ASP A 182 -3.22 5.36 -17.66
C ASP A 182 -3.90 4.42 -18.67
N GLY A 183 -5.23 4.32 -18.64
CA GLY A 183 -6.01 3.56 -19.60
C GLY A 183 -5.87 4.08 -21.05
N ARG A 184 -5.87 5.40 -21.24
CA ARG A 184 -5.67 6.05 -22.55
C ARG A 184 -4.23 5.86 -23.06
N SER A 185 -3.25 5.82 -22.16
CA SER A 185 -1.85 5.54 -22.51
C SER A 185 -1.54 4.07 -22.79
N GLY A 186 -2.54 3.18 -22.75
CA GLY A 186 -2.45 1.80 -23.22
C GLY A 186 -2.51 0.74 -22.13
N GLU A 187 -2.71 1.08 -20.86
CA GLU A 187 -2.89 0.10 -19.79
C GLU A 187 -4.29 -0.53 -19.82
N ARG A 188 -4.39 -1.68 -20.50
CA ARG A 188 -5.66 -2.39 -20.75
C ARG A 188 -6.41 -2.77 -19.47
N THR A 189 -5.72 -3.08 -18.39
CA THR A 189 -6.32 -3.48 -17.11
C THR A 189 -7.04 -2.33 -16.44
N THR A 190 -6.44 -1.15 -16.47
CA THR A 190 -6.99 0.08 -15.91
C THR A 190 -8.16 0.59 -16.73
N ASN A 191 -8.04 0.57 -18.07
CA ASN A 191 -9.14 0.95 -18.97
C ASN A 191 -10.39 0.08 -18.74
N ARG A 192 -10.21 -1.24 -18.58
CA ARG A 192 -11.31 -2.16 -18.26
C ARG A 192 -11.94 -1.84 -16.89
N PHE A 193 -11.15 -1.49 -15.90
CA PHE A 193 -11.63 -1.14 -14.57
C PHE A 193 -12.52 0.10 -14.59
N VAL A 194 -12.08 1.16 -15.26
CA VAL A 194 -12.83 2.42 -15.35
C VAL A 194 -14.15 2.23 -16.13
N ALA A 195 -14.15 1.34 -17.12
CA ALA A 195 -15.34 1.01 -17.90
C ALA A 195 -16.38 0.16 -17.15
N LYS A 196 -16.10 -0.31 -15.93
CA LYS A 196 -17.08 -1.09 -15.15
C LYS A 196 -18.31 -0.25 -14.80
N PRO A 197 -19.54 -0.82 -14.91
CA PRO A 197 -20.77 -0.08 -14.67
C PRO A 197 -20.81 0.65 -13.33
N ALA A 198 -20.38 0.00 -12.24
CA ALA A 198 -20.36 0.59 -10.90
C ALA A 198 -19.40 1.79 -10.81
N VAL A 199 -18.22 1.70 -11.42
CA VAL A 199 -17.22 2.78 -11.43
C VAL A 199 -17.72 3.95 -12.30
N HIS A 200 -18.28 3.64 -13.46
CA HIS A 200 -18.86 4.63 -14.37
C HIS A 200 -20.04 5.36 -13.72
N GLN A 201 -20.95 4.62 -13.05
CA GLN A 201 -22.08 5.20 -12.32
C GLN A 201 -21.61 6.15 -11.19
N PHE A 202 -20.63 5.72 -10.39
CA PHE A 202 -20.02 6.56 -9.36
C PHE A 202 -19.44 7.84 -9.98
N ARG A 203 -18.72 7.73 -11.09
CA ARG A 203 -18.12 8.87 -11.76
C ARG A 203 -19.14 9.87 -12.30
N ILE A 204 -20.23 9.39 -12.86
CA ILE A 204 -21.34 10.28 -13.30
C ILE A 204 -21.94 11.01 -12.08
N ALA A 205 -22.22 10.27 -11.00
CA ALA A 205 -22.82 10.82 -9.81
C ALA A 205 -21.92 11.86 -9.09
N THR A 206 -20.60 11.79 -9.29
CA THR A 206 -19.63 12.70 -8.67
C THR A 206 -19.25 13.89 -9.55
N LYS A 207 -19.67 13.92 -10.84
CA LYS A 207 -19.32 15.02 -11.77
C LYS A 207 -19.87 16.40 -11.33
N ASP A 208 -21.05 16.41 -10.75
CA ASP A 208 -21.77 17.65 -10.38
C ASP A 208 -21.60 17.99 -8.89
N ILE A 209 -20.86 17.17 -8.15
CA ILE A 209 -20.59 17.43 -6.73
C ILE A 209 -19.40 18.40 -6.65
N GLN A 210 -19.67 19.69 -6.74
CA GLN A 210 -18.75 20.71 -6.35
C GLN A 210 -18.66 20.72 -4.82
N GLU A 211 -17.53 20.17 -4.31
CA GLU A 211 -17.04 20.32 -2.94
C GLU A 211 -17.96 19.84 -1.81
N PHE A 212 -17.92 18.53 -1.52
CA PHE A 212 -18.08 18.10 -0.13
C PHE A 212 -16.76 18.38 0.61
N HIS A 213 -16.70 19.49 1.31
CA HIS A 213 -15.73 19.66 2.39
C HIS A 213 -16.26 18.92 3.61
N PRO A 214 -15.43 18.07 4.28
CA PRO A 214 -15.77 17.52 5.56
C PRO A 214 -15.78 18.60 6.63
#